data_b80c7bdded430e13fbde2f827807cfa6
#
_entry.id   b80c7bdded430e13fbde2f827807cfa6
#
_cell.length_a   1.000
_cell.length_b   1.000
_cell.length_c   1.000
_cell.angle_alpha   90.00
_cell.angle_beta   90.00
_cell.angle_gamma   90.00
#
_symmetry.space_group_name_H-M   'P 1'
#
loop_
_entity.id
_entity.type
_entity.pdbx_description
1 polymer ?
#
loop_
_entity_poly.entity_id
_entity_poly.type
_entity_poly.pdbx_seq_one_letter_code
_entity_poly.pdbx_strand_id
1 'polypeptide(L)'
;MIKILELFGGIGSPRVALRNLGVPTKAIDYVEIDEKAVKSYNAMFAQELGYKTQSVVGYDLKPDILIHGSPCQDISGIGLKKGAEQGSGTRSSLMWETVHIIEQMGEWKPKYVIWENVKGLLSKTMRKNFESYLDYMEKLGYTNSFETLDARDFGIPQARERVFTVSVLGDKAFDFKGLEKSIMRPITEFLEGEVSDEFLVKQPSMLSKIGTKKEGFGGFVPIIEDYCWTITTKQMRCPNSGVIPIGQGQYRYLTPKETWLLQGYSEADFEAAARVNKKTALYHQAGNSIPVPIFESLFKAILDNLGESDLIQEQIQLSLV
;
A
#
# COMPACT_ATOMS: atom_id res chain seq x y z
N MET A 1 18.19 -10.10 -11.66
CA MET A 1 16.71 -10.10 -11.72
C MET A 1 16.19 -10.31 -10.32
N ILE A 2 15.45 -9.36 -9.77
CA ILE A 2 14.99 -9.38 -8.37
C ILE A 2 13.74 -10.26 -8.24
N LYS A 3 13.73 -11.12 -7.21
CA LYS A 3 12.57 -11.93 -6.83
C LYS A 3 11.85 -11.24 -5.68
N ILE A 4 10.57 -10.87 -5.87
CA ILE A 4 9.73 -10.31 -4.80
C ILE A 4 8.60 -11.27 -4.45
N LEU A 5 8.22 -11.31 -3.20
CA LEU A 5 6.99 -11.93 -2.72
C LEU A 5 6.08 -10.86 -2.13
N GLU A 6 4.89 -10.71 -2.70
CA GLU A 6 3.85 -9.80 -2.21
C GLU A 6 2.80 -10.58 -1.42
N LEU A 7 2.83 -10.49 -0.09
CA LEU A 7 1.79 -11.03 0.78
C LEU A 7 0.77 -9.93 1.08
N PHE A 8 -0.51 -10.25 1.02
CA PHE A 8 -1.60 -9.26 1.06
C PHE A 8 -1.44 -8.24 -0.07
N GLY A 9 -1.10 -8.71 -1.26
CA GLY A 9 -0.57 -7.90 -2.36
C GLY A 9 -1.53 -6.87 -2.95
N GLY A 10 -2.82 -6.94 -2.65
CA GLY A 10 -3.82 -5.98 -3.11
C GLY A 10 -3.83 -5.84 -4.62
N ILE A 11 -3.61 -4.64 -5.13
CA ILE A 11 -3.48 -4.36 -6.57
C ILE A 11 -2.03 -4.16 -7.02
N GLY A 12 -1.04 -4.59 -6.21
CA GLY A 12 0.36 -4.70 -6.62
C GLY A 12 1.14 -3.39 -6.68
N SER A 13 0.96 -2.47 -5.72
CA SER A 13 1.74 -1.22 -5.68
C SER A 13 3.26 -1.45 -5.73
N PRO A 14 3.84 -2.44 -5.02
CA PRO A 14 5.28 -2.72 -5.11
C PRO A 14 5.71 -3.10 -6.52
N ARG A 15 4.94 -3.94 -7.21
CA ARG A 15 5.26 -4.37 -8.56
C ARG A 15 5.14 -3.25 -9.58
N VAL A 16 4.12 -2.40 -9.45
CA VAL A 16 3.99 -1.18 -10.27
C VAL A 16 5.20 -0.28 -10.07
N ALA A 17 5.65 -0.08 -8.83
CA ALA A 17 6.84 0.72 -8.53
C ALA A 17 8.11 0.15 -9.21
N LEU A 18 8.35 -1.16 -9.12
CA LEU A 18 9.49 -1.80 -9.80
C LEU A 18 9.40 -1.69 -11.33
N ARG A 19 8.20 -1.85 -11.89
CA ARG A 19 7.95 -1.63 -13.31
C ARG A 19 8.27 -0.18 -13.73
N ASN A 20 7.82 0.81 -12.97
CA ASN A 20 8.06 2.22 -13.24
C ASN A 20 9.55 2.57 -13.18
N LEU A 21 10.31 1.91 -12.30
CA LEU A 21 11.76 2.04 -12.18
C LEU A 21 12.53 1.28 -13.28
N GLY A 22 11.85 0.53 -14.15
CA GLY A 22 12.48 -0.29 -15.17
C GLY A 22 13.31 -1.46 -14.61
N VAL A 23 13.02 -1.89 -13.38
CA VAL A 23 13.76 -2.99 -12.72
C VAL A 23 13.28 -4.33 -13.25
N PRO A 24 14.18 -5.15 -13.85
CA PRO A 24 13.82 -6.50 -14.28
C PRO A 24 13.41 -7.35 -13.07
N THR A 25 12.12 -7.63 -12.96
CA THR A 25 11.54 -8.49 -11.93
C THR A 25 11.20 -9.83 -12.52
N LYS A 26 11.67 -10.91 -11.92
CA LYS A 26 11.16 -12.24 -12.24
C LYS A 26 9.80 -12.38 -11.57
N ALA A 27 8.81 -12.84 -12.33
CA ALA A 27 7.51 -13.17 -11.78
C ALA A 27 7.70 -14.10 -10.58
N ILE A 28 7.43 -13.55 -9.44
CA ILE A 28 7.49 -14.24 -8.19
C ILE A 28 6.08 -14.40 -7.73
N ASP A 29 5.85 -14.83 -6.59
CA ASP A 29 4.50 -15.07 -6.21
C ASP A 29 3.83 -13.84 -5.60
N TYR A 30 2.54 -13.78 -5.82
CA TYR A 30 1.63 -12.77 -5.32
C TYR A 30 0.49 -13.48 -4.59
N VAL A 31 0.32 -13.17 -3.32
CA VAL A 31 -0.67 -13.80 -2.44
C VAL A 31 -1.73 -12.79 -2.02
N GLU A 32 -2.95 -13.00 -2.49
CA GLU A 32 -4.10 -12.16 -2.20
C GLU A 32 -5.38 -13.01 -2.15
N ILE A 33 -6.26 -12.70 -1.23
CA ILE A 33 -7.53 -13.43 -1.03
C ILE A 33 -8.73 -12.72 -1.68
N ASP A 34 -8.62 -11.43 -1.98
CA ASP A 34 -9.68 -10.69 -2.67
C ASP A 34 -9.63 -10.95 -4.19
N GLU A 35 -10.57 -11.75 -4.69
CA GLU A 35 -10.70 -12.06 -6.11
C GLU A 35 -10.76 -10.83 -7.04
N LYS A 36 -11.31 -9.71 -6.55
CA LYS A 36 -11.41 -8.49 -7.36
C LYS A 36 -10.06 -7.80 -7.46
N ALA A 37 -9.27 -7.83 -6.39
CA ALA A 37 -7.89 -7.35 -6.42
C ALA A 37 -7.04 -8.20 -7.35
N VAL A 38 -7.15 -9.55 -7.26
CA VAL A 38 -6.48 -10.48 -8.17
C VAL A 38 -6.84 -10.24 -9.64
N LYS A 39 -8.12 -9.97 -9.94
CA LYS A 39 -8.54 -9.62 -11.31
C LYS A 39 -7.89 -8.34 -11.82
N SER A 40 -7.84 -7.29 -11.01
CA SER A 40 -7.16 -6.04 -11.36
C SER A 40 -5.67 -6.25 -11.58
N TYR A 41 -5.01 -6.96 -10.66
CA TYR A 41 -3.60 -7.29 -10.74
C TYR A 41 -3.28 -8.03 -12.05
N ASN A 42 -4.02 -9.10 -12.35
CA ASN A 42 -3.84 -9.87 -13.58
C ASN A 42 -4.11 -9.03 -14.85
N ALA A 43 -5.06 -8.11 -14.80
CA ALA A 43 -5.36 -7.24 -15.95
C ALA A 43 -4.25 -6.21 -16.20
N MET A 44 -3.65 -5.65 -15.16
CA MET A 44 -2.51 -4.72 -15.27
C MET A 44 -1.23 -5.41 -15.77
N PHE A 45 -1.05 -6.69 -15.42
CA PHE A 45 0.13 -7.50 -15.77
C PHE A 45 -0.22 -8.62 -16.75
N ALA A 46 -1.13 -8.34 -17.71
CA ALA A 46 -1.73 -9.33 -18.62
C ALA A 46 -0.74 -10.14 -19.49
N GLN A 47 0.49 -9.64 -19.64
CA GLN A 47 1.54 -10.35 -20.42
C GLN A 47 2.31 -11.39 -19.57
N GLU A 48 1.99 -11.49 -18.30
CA GLU A 48 2.60 -12.42 -17.37
C GLU A 48 1.63 -13.55 -16.98
N LEU A 49 2.12 -14.55 -16.25
CA LEU A 49 1.26 -15.63 -15.76
C LEU A 49 0.18 -15.08 -14.82
N GLY A 50 -1.07 -15.49 -15.06
CA GLY A 50 -2.19 -15.13 -14.21
C GLY A 50 -2.12 -15.79 -12.84
N TYR A 51 -2.34 -14.99 -11.80
CA TYR A 51 -2.38 -15.48 -10.42
C TYR A 51 -3.78 -15.91 -10.01
N LYS A 52 -3.87 -16.85 -9.07
CA LYS A 52 -5.13 -17.27 -8.45
C LYS A 52 -5.25 -16.66 -7.07
N THR A 53 -6.48 -16.51 -6.60
CA THR A 53 -6.76 -16.13 -5.21
C THR A 53 -6.19 -17.19 -4.29
N GLN A 54 -5.41 -16.78 -3.27
CA GLN A 54 -4.84 -17.71 -2.32
C GLN A 54 -4.63 -17.08 -0.94
N SER A 55 -4.58 -17.92 0.08
CA SER A 55 -4.31 -17.52 1.45
C SER A 55 -2.82 -17.40 1.70
N VAL A 56 -2.42 -16.47 2.57
CA VAL A 56 -1.05 -16.37 3.07
C VAL A 56 -0.69 -17.49 4.05
N VAL A 57 -1.68 -18.16 4.64
CA VAL A 57 -1.44 -19.22 5.63
C VAL A 57 -0.81 -20.44 4.97
N GLY A 58 0.35 -20.88 5.48
CA GLY A 58 1.09 -22.04 4.99
C GLY A 58 1.88 -21.81 3.70
N TYR A 59 2.14 -20.55 3.34
CA TYR A 59 2.88 -20.20 2.13
C TYR A 59 4.40 -20.26 2.33
N ASP A 60 5.12 -20.86 1.38
CA ASP A 60 6.58 -21.08 1.46
C ASP A 60 7.29 -20.75 0.11
N LEU A 61 7.87 -19.57 -0.04
CA LEU A 61 8.70 -19.18 -1.17
C LEU A 61 10.04 -18.59 -0.72
N LYS A 62 10.97 -18.45 -1.67
CA LYS A 62 12.34 -17.92 -1.44
C LYS A 62 12.55 -16.62 -2.22
N PRO A 63 11.98 -15.48 -1.78
CA PRO A 63 12.16 -14.19 -2.42
C PRO A 63 13.45 -13.50 -1.96
N ASP A 64 13.94 -12.53 -2.75
CA ASP A 64 14.98 -11.60 -2.34
C ASP A 64 14.41 -10.49 -1.44
N ILE A 65 13.20 -10.04 -1.77
CA ILE A 65 12.45 -9.03 -1.03
C ILE A 65 11.05 -9.58 -0.75
N LEU A 66 10.63 -9.56 0.52
CA LEU A 66 9.26 -9.85 0.93
C LEU A 66 8.58 -8.56 1.32
N ILE A 67 7.40 -8.30 0.77
CA ILE A 67 6.58 -7.14 1.10
C ILE A 67 5.24 -7.64 1.64
N HIS A 68 4.79 -7.06 2.76
CA HIS A 68 3.47 -7.37 3.29
C HIS A 68 2.75 -6.15 3.83
N GLY A 69 1.43 -6.14 3.64
CA GLY A 69 0.50 -5.19 4.23
C GLY A 69 -0.57 -5.96 5.00
N SER A 70 -0.34 -6.26 6.27
CA SER A 70 -1.35 -6.98 7.06
C SER A 70 -2.65 -6.17 7.17
N PRO A 71 -3.83 -6.82 7.18
CA PRO A 71 -5.11 -6.12 7.30
C PRO A 71 -5.17 -5.27 8.57
N CYS A 72 -5.45 -3.97 8.41
CA CYS A 72 -5.48 -3.00 9.51
C CYS A 72 -6.88 -2.75 10.09
N GLN A 73 -7.88 -3.55 9.73
CA GLN A 73 -9.27 -3.33 10.15
C GLN A 73 -9.47 -3.37 11.67
N ASP A 74 -8.66 -4.13 12.37
CA ASP A 74 -8.74 -4.27 13.83
C ASP A 74 -7.76 -3.33 14.57
N ILE A 75 -6.86 -2.64 13.85
CA ILE A 75 -5.86 -1.70 14.38
C ILE A 75 -6.26 -0.24 14.13
N SER A 76 -6.98 0.04 13.03
CA SER A 76 -7.31 1.42 12.64
C SER A 76 -8.26 2.09 13.64
N GLY A 77 -8.14 3.41 13.79
CA GLY A 77 -9.04 4.20 14.63
C GLY A 77 -10.52 4.14 14.23
N ILE A 78 -10.82 3.63 13.03
CA ILE A 78 -12.17 3.44 12.47
C ILE A 78 -12.66 1.99 12.68
N GLY A 79 -11.75 1.03 12.98
CA GLY A 79 -12.08 -0.37 13.23
C GLY A 79 -12.46 -0.66 14.68
N LEU A 80 -12.81 -1.92 14.98
CA LEU A 80 -13.26 -2.37 16.29
C LEU A 80 -12.14 -2.47 17.37
N LYS A 81 -10.89 -2.12 17.01
CA LYS A 81 -9.69 -2.15 17.89
C LYS A 81 -9.52 -3.48 18.64
N LYS A 82 -9.75 -4.61 17.97
CA LYS A 82 -9.66 -5.94 18.59
C LYS A 82 -8.23 -6.42 18.88
N GLY A 83 -7.21 -5.66 18.39
CA GLY A 83 -5.81 -6.00 18.58
C GLY A 83 -5.21 -6.86 17.47
N ALA A 84 -3.93 -7.18 17.63
CA ALA A 84 -3.15 -7.98 16.68
C ALA A 84 -2.30 -9.04 17.41
N GLU A 85 -2.78 -9.55 18.55
CA GLU A 85 -2.07 -10.56 19.31
C GLU A 85 -2.00 -11.89 18.56
N GLN A 86 -0.86 -12.61 18.70
CA GLN A 86 -0.69 -13.93 18.11
C GLN A 86 -1.80 -14.87 18.61
N GLY A 87 -2.46 -15.57 17.68
CA GLY A 87 -3.53 -16.50 18.02
C GLY A 87 -4.87 -15.85 18.42
N SER A 88 -5.01 -14.51 18.32
CA SER A 88 -6.26 -13.81 18.66
C SER A 88 -7.43 -14.10 17.71
N GLY A 89 -7.19 -14.74 16.56
CA GLY A 89 -8.18 -14.97 15.51
C GLY A 89 -8.63 -13.67 14.81
N THR A 90 -7.98 -12.55 15.06
CA THR A 90 -8.24 -11.28 14.38
C THR A 90 -7.52 -11.21 13.03
N ARG A 91 -7.99 -10.37 12.11
CA ARG A 91 -7.30 -10.17 10.83
C ARG A 91 -5.90 -9.59 11.00
N SER A 92 -5.71 -8.77 12.02
CA SER A 92 -4.40 -8.17 12.32
C SER A 92 -3.37 -9.17 12.87
N SER A 93 -3.82 -10.33 13.37
CA SER A 93 -2.92 -11.41 13.80
C SER A 93 -2.24 -12.12 12.62
N LEU A 94 -2.72 -11.90 11.38
CA LEU A 94 -2.11 -12.47 10.18
C LEU A 94 -0.69 -11.94 9.89
N MET A 95 -0.25 -10.88 10.55
CA MET A 95 1.16 -10.48 10.50
C MET A 95 2.09 -11.61 11.00
N TRP A 96 1.63 -12.42 11.97
CA TRP A 96 2.40 -13.56 12.50
C TRP A 96 2.54 -14.69 11.49
N GLU A 97 1.58 -14.83 10.54
CA GLU A 97 1.74 -15.77 9.43
C GLU A 97 2.92 -15.37 8.53
N THR A 98 3.14 -14.06 8.32
CA THR A 98 4.33 -13.59 7.60
C THR A 98 5.60 -13.97 8.34
N VAL A 99 5.62 -13.79 9.66
CA VAL A 99 6.78 -14.16 10.50
C VAL A 99 7.05 -15.68 10.40
N HIS A 100 6.00 -16.51 10.48
CA HIS A 100 6.14 -17.97 10.32
C HIS A 100 6.66 -18.36 8.93
N ILE A 101 6.17 -17.71 7.87
CA ILE A 101 6.66 -17.93 6.51
C ILE A 101 8.16 -17.63 6.44
N ILE A 102 8.62 -16.51 7.01
CA ILE A 102 10.03 -16.12 7.04
C ILE A 102 10.85 -17.11 7.85
N GLU A 103 10.35 -17.54 9.01
CA GLU A 103 11.02 -18.54 9.86
C GLU A 103 11.21 -19.88 9.14
N GLN A 104 10.17 -20.36 8.42
CA GLN A 104 10.20 -21.60 7.64
C GLN A 104 11.19 -21.55 6.47
N MET A 105 11.52 -20.37 5.96
CA MET A 105 12.52 -20.20 4.90
C MET A 105 13.96 -20.57 5.34
N GLY A 106 14.24 -20.61 6.64
CA GLY A 106 15.54 -21.01 7.19
C GLY A 106 16.69 -20.17 6.64
N GLU A 107 17.63 -20.78 5.93
CA GLU A 107 18.77 -20.09 5.29
C GLU A 107 18.36 -19.25 4.07
N TRP A 108 17.16 -19.45 3.53
CA TRP A 108 16.65 -18.77 2.35
C TRP A 108 15.77 -17.57 2.69
N LYS A 109 15.95 -17.01 3.89
CA LYS A 109 15.22 -15.80 4.30
C LYS A 109 15.49 -14.64 3.34
N PRO A 110 14.45 -13.81 3.03
CA PRO A 110 14.62 -12.65 2.16
C PRO A 110 15.64 -11.67 2.75
N LYS A 111 16.43 -11.03 1.90
CA LYS A 111 17.40 -10.01 2.33
C LYS A 111 16.70 -8.78 2.92
N TYR A 112 15.54 -8.44 2.38
CA TYR A 112 14.70 -7.33 2.84
C TYR A 112 13.27 -7.79 3.10
N VAL A 113 12.72 -7.35 4.23
CA VAL A 113 11.28 -7.47 4.52
C VAL A 113 10.72 -6.07 4.71
N ILE A 114 9.72 -5.70 3.90
CA ILE A 114 9.03 -4.41 3.99
C ILE A 114 7.62 -4.64 4.51
N TRP A 115 7.30 -4.04 5.65
CA TRP A 115 5.97 -4.07 6.25
C TRP A 115 5.35 -2.67 6.24
N GLU A 116 4.20 -2.53 5.57
CA GLU A 116 3.39 -1.31 5.62
C GLU A 116 2.22 -1.47 6.56
N ASN A 117 1.93 -0.41 7.34
CA ASN A 117 0.75 -0.38 8.18
C ASN A 117 0.27 1.05 8.46
N VAL A 118 -0.92 1.15 9.06
CA VAL A 118 -1.48 2.43 9.48
C VAL A 118 -0.75 3.01 10.69
N LYS A 119 -0.74 4.34 10.83
CA LYS A 119 -0.13 5.06 11.97
C LYS A 119 -0.65 4.59 13.34
N GLY A 120 -1.86 4.03 13.39
CA GLY A 120 -2.43 3.43 14.59
C GLY A 120 -1.59 2.30 15.20
N LEU A 121 -0.69 1.69 14.42
CA LEU A 121 0.28 0.70 14.89
C LEU A 121 1.17 1.26 16.03
N LEU A 122 1.51 2.54 15.98
CA LEU A 122 2.34 3.23 16.97
C LEU A 122 1.55 3.74 18.21
N SER A 123 0.24 3.50 18.27
CA SER A 123 -0.59 3.88 19.41
C SER A 123 -0.24 3.07 20.65
N LYS A 124 -0.55 3.62 21.84
CA LYS A 124 -0.31 2.92 23.12
C LYS A 124 -0.89 1.51 23.16
N THR A 125 -2.05 1.29 22.53
CA THR A 125 -2.73 -0.01 22.49
C THR A 125 -1.99 -1.04 21.63
N MET A 126 -1.37 -0.60 20.51
CA MET A 126 -0.75 -1.49 19.53
C MET A 126 0.76 -1.58 19.65
N ARG A 127 1.36 -0.63 20.35
CA ARG A 127 2.82 -0.50 20.49
C ARG A 127 3.50 -1.79 20.95
N LYS A 128 2.92 -2.47 21.94
CA LYS A 128 3.45 -3.74 22.45
C LYS A 128 3.51 -4.83 21.36
N ASN A 129 2.46 -4.94 20.54
CA ASN A 129 2.44 -5.92 19.45
C ASN A 129 3.45 -5.57 18.37
N PHE A 130 3.62 -4.29 18.08
CA PHE A 130 4.65 -3.82 17.16
C PHE A 130 6.05 -4.14 17.65
N GLU A 131 6.36 -3.85 18.92
CA GLU A 131 7.64 -4.17 19.55
C GLU A 131 7.89 -5.69 19.55
N SER A 132 6.87 -6.50 19.86
CA SER A 132 6.99 -7.97 19.77
C SER A 132 7.32 -8.46 18.35
N TYR A 133 6.77 -7.82 17.32
CA TYR A 133 7.13 -8.13 15.94
C TYR A 133 8.61 -7.78 15.66
N LEU A 134 9.08 -6.60 16.07
CA LEU A 134 10.47 -6.19 15.88
C LEU A 134 11.43 -7.15 16.60
N ASP A 135 11.14 -7.49 17.87
CA ASP A 135 11.92 -8.44 18.66
C ASP A 135 12.00 -9.82 17.99
N TYR A 136 10.92 -10.26 17.34
CA TYR A 136 10.90 -11.54 16.65
C TYR A 136 11.73 -11.51 15.37
N MET A 137 11.64 -10.43 14.61
CA MET A 137 12.47 -10.22 13.42
C MET A 137 13.96 -10.16 13.78
N GLU A 138 14.32 -9.53 14.92
CA GLU A 138 15.70 -9.53 15.43
C GLU A 138 16.19 -10.95 15.74
N LYS A 139 15.37 -11.78 16.39
CA LYS A 139 15.69 -13.20 16.63
C LYS A 139 15.87 -14.01 15.34
N LEU A 140 15.21 -13.61 14.26
CA LEU A 140 15.39 -14.20 12.93
C LEU A 140 16.64 -13.69 12.21
N GLY A 141 17.40 -12.75 12.82
CA GLY A 141 18.64 -12.20 12.28
C GLY A 141 18.47 -10.90 11.48
N TYR A 142 17.37 -10.19 11.64
CA TYR A 142 17.13 -8.91 10.96
C TYR A 142 17.47 -7.72 11.86
N THR A 143 17.98 -6.65 11.22
CA THR A 143 18.05 -5.31 11.83
C THR A 143 16.86 -4.49 11.33
N ASN A 144 16.06 -3.96 12.25
CA ASN A 144 14.82 -3.26 11.94
C ASN A 144 14.99 -1.75 11.96
N SER A 145 14.43 -1.09 10.96
CA SER A 145 14.23 0.36 10.91
C SER A 145 12.77 0.65 10.57
N PHE A 146 12.19 1.72 11.12
CA PHE A 146 10.84 2.13 10.75
C PHE A 146 10.69 3.65 10.74
N GLU A 147 9.80 4.14 9.86
CA GLU A 147 9.48 5.56 9.72
C GLU A 147 8.01 5.72 9.32
N THR A 148 7.42 6.87 9.68
CA THR A 148 6.10 7.26 9.18
C THR A 148 6.30 8.14 7.95
N LEU A 149 5.85 7.64 6.79
CA LEU A 149 5.95 8.33 5.52
C LEU A 149 4.58 8.89 5.12
N ASP A 150 4.57 10.12 4.60
CA ASP A 150 3.38 10.75 4.05
C ASP A 150 3.46 10.79 2.52
N ALA A 151 2.39 10.40 1.83
CA ALA A 151 2.35 10.38 0.37
C ALA A 151 2.65 11.76 -0.27
N ARG A 152 2.38 12.86 0.46
CA ARG A 152 2.68 14.21 0.01
C ARG A 152 4.17 14.48 -0.18
N ASP A 153 5.01 13.83 0.59
CA ASP A 153 6.47 13.93 0.47
C ASP A 153 7.01 13.19 -0.77
N PHE A 154 6.16 12.46 -1.48
CA PHE A 154 6.48 11.65 -2.65
C PHE A 154 5.66 12.05 -3.89
N GLY A 155 5.28 13.33 -3.98
CA GLY A 155 4.63 13.90 -5.16
C GLY A 155 3.11 13.67 -5.26
N ILE A 156 2.49 12.95 -4.33
CA ILE A 156 1.06 12.65 -4.35
C ILE A 156 0.29 13.65 -3.47
N PRO A 157 -0.70 14.40 -4.00
CA PRO A 157 -1.49 15.34 -3.21
C PRO A 157 -2.57 14.61 -2.38
N GLN A 158 -2.12 13.73 -1.50
CA GLN A 158 -2.97 12.99 -0.56
C GLN A 158 -2.32 12.94 0.82
N ALA A 159 -2.99 13.45 1.85
CA ALA A 159 -2.57 13.31 3.24
C ALA A 159 -2.78 11.87 3.69
N ARG A 160 -1.79 11.02 3.45
CA ARG A 160 -1.81 9.58 3.76
C ARG A 160 -0.51 9.17 4.44
N GLU A 161 -0.53 9.22 5.77
CA GLU A 161 0.59 8.75 6.60
C GLU A 161 0.50 7.24 6.80
N ARG A 162 1.63 6.54 6.60
CA ARG A 162 1.76 5.09 6.85
C ARG A 162 3.10 4.80 7.52
N VAL A 163 3.10 3.82 8.40
CA VAL A 163 4.32 3.30 9.01
C VAL A 163 4.91 2.26 8.06
N PHE A 164 6.15 2.48 7.67
CA PHE A 164 6.94 1.50 6.94
C PHE A 164 8.02 0.97 7.85
N THR A 165 8.10 -0.34 7.98
CA THR A 165 9.19 -1.03 8.64
C THR A 165 10.00 -1.75 7.57
N VAL A 166 11.31 -1.50 7.52
CA VAL A 166 12.25 -2.21 6.66
C VAL A 166 13.17 -3.01 7.55
N SER A 167 13.09 -4.33 7.46
CA SER A 167 13.96 -5.26 8.17
C SER A 167 14.99 -5.79 7.19
N VAL A 168 16.27 -5.59 7.48
CA VAL A 168 17.40 -6.00 6.64
C VAL A 168 18.08 -7.20 7.30
N LEU A 169 18.29 -8.28 6.57
CA LEU A 169 18.99 -9.47 7.10
C LEU A 169 20.46 -9.14 7.35
N GLY A 170 20.93 -9.37 8.58
CA GLY A 170 22.26 -8.99 9.07
C GLY A 170 22.27 -7.68 9.87
N ASP A 171 23.45 -7.09 10.04
CA ASP A 171 23.70 -6.01 11.01
C ASP A 171 23.47 -4.58 10.45
N LYS A 172 23.11 -4.46 9.17
CA LYS A 172 22.91 -3.13 8.53
C LYS A 172 21.47 -2.65 8.75
N ALA A 173 21.31 -1.46 9.33
CA ALA A 173 20.03 -0.79 9.40
C ALA A 173 19.69 -0.11 8.07
N PHE A 174 18.40 -0.05 7.72
CA PHE A 174 17.92 0.72 6.59
C PHE A 174 17.84 2.22 6.95
N ASP A 175 18.39 3.09 6.10
CA ASP A 175 18.36 4.53 6.32
C ASP A 175 17.18 5.20 5.58
N PHE A 176 16.13 5.53 6.32
CA PHE A 176 15.00 6.29 5.82
C PHE A 176 15.32 7.75 5.47
N LYS A 177 16.40 8.32 6.01
CA LYS A 177 16.79 9.72 5.71
C LYS A 177 17.33 9.87 4.30
N GLY A 178 17.86 8.79 3.72
CA GLY A 178 18.34 8.74 2.34
C GLY A 178 17.23 8.60 1.29
N LEU A 179 15.96 8.53 1.68
CA LEU A 179 14.87 8.41 0.71
C LEU A 179 14.74 9.65 -0.18
N GLU A 180 14.68 9.42 -1.48
CA GLU A 180 14.39 10.46 -2.46
C GLU A 180 12.93 10.94 -2.29
N LYS A 181 12.77 12.23 -1.96
CA LYS A 181 11.47 12.87 -1.83
C LYS A 181 11.16 13.72 -3.06
N SER A 182 9.88 13.88 -3.36
CA SER A 182 9.38 14.70 -4.46
C SER A 182 8.42 15.76 -3.95
N ILE A 183 8.47 16.94 -4.55
CA ILE A 183 7.53 18.01 -4.23
C ILE A 183 6.11 17.53 -4.57
N MET A 184 5.16 17.77 -3.66
CA MET A 184 3.75 17.49 -3.88
C MET A 184 3.26 18.18 -5.15
N ARG A 185 2.70 17.40 -6.08
CA ARG A 185 2.16 17.91 -7.34
C ARG A 185 0.79 18.57 -7.12
N PRO A 186 0.40 19.55 -7.96
CA PRO A 186 -0.94 20.13 -7.90
C PRO A 186 -2.02 19.05 -8.04
N ILE A 187 -3.04 19.09 -7.18
CA ILE A 187 -4.10 18.08 -7.23
C ILE A 187 -4.86 18.08 -8.56
N THR A 188 -4.90 19.21 -9.24
CA THR A 188 -5.55 19.38 -10.54
C THR A 188 -4.98 18.47 -11.63
N GLU A 189 -3.72 18.02 -11.48
CA GLU A 189 -3.11 17.07 -12.41
C GLU A 189 -3.68 15.64 -12.29
N PHE A 190 -4.40 15.36 -11.21
CA PHE A 190 -5.00 14.07 -10.88
C PHE A 190 -6.51 14.05 -11.08
N LEU A 191 -7.11 15.20 -11.43
CA LEU A 191 -8.55 15.35 -11.59
C LEU A 191 -8.96 15.26 -13.06
N GLU A 192 -10.12 14.65 -13.30
CA GLU A 192 -10.74 14.60 -14.62
C GLU A 192 -11.42 15.93 -14.95
N GLY A 193 -11.26 16.42 -16.19
CA GLY A 193 -11.84 17.69 -16.65
C GLY A 193 -13.35 17.63 -16.73
N GLU A 194 -13.90 16.57 -17.32
CA GLU A 194 -15.35 16.34 -17.43
C GLU A 194 -15.74 15.11 -16.63
N VAL A 195 -16.69 15.29 -15.74
CA VAL A 195 -17.15 14.23 -14.83
C VAL A 195 -18.66 14.12 -14.88
N SER A 196 -19.17 12.89 -14.98
CA SER A 196 -20.60 12.60 -15.04
C SER A 196 -21.34 13.11 -13.79
N ASP A 197 -22.59 13.55 -14.00
CA ASP A 197 -23.52 14.02 -12.95
C ASP A 197 -23.82 12.95 -11.86
N GLU A 198 -23.45 11.70 -12.07
CA GLU A 198 -23.57 10.65 -11.07
C GLU A 198 -22.65 10.88 -9.86
N PHE A 199 -21.56 11.65 -10.05
CA PHE A 199 -20.61 11.99 -8.99
C PHE A 199 -21.00 13.27 -8.22
N LEU A 200 -22.08 13.96 -8.59
CA LEU A 200 -22.57 15.12 -7.85
C LEU A 200 -23.05 14.72 -6.45
N VAL A 201 -22.69 15.53 -5.47
CA VAL A 201 -23.19 15.40 -4.09
C VAL A 201 -24.60 15.95 -4.04
N LYS A 202 -25.62 15.07 -4.05
CA LYS A 202 -27.05 15.44 -4.08
C LYS A 202 -27.75 15.28 -2.72
N GLN A 203 -27.17 14.50 -1.80
CA GLN A 203 -27.81 14.17 -0.53
C GLN A 203 -27.75 15.39 0.43
N PRO A 204 -28.90 15.90 0.93
CA PRO A 204 -28.92 17.04 1.86
C PRO A 204 -28.13 16.77 3.15
N SER A 205 -28.18 15.53 3.66
CA SER A 205 -27.44 15.10 4.84
C SER A 205 -25.91 15.10 4.63
N MET A 206 -25.45 15.00 3.39
CA MET A 206 -24.03 15.11 3.04
C MET A 206 -23.64 16.58 2.85
N LEU A 207 -24.43 17.34 2.07
CA LEU A 207 -24.21 18.75 1.82
C LEU A 207 -24.09 19.56 3.13
N SER A 208 -24.91 19.26 4.14
CA SER A 208 -24.87 19.92 5.46
C SER A 208 -23.58 19.66 6.26
N LYS A 209 -22.74 18.74 5.83
CA LYS A 209 -21.47 18.36 6.50
C LYS A 209 -20.24 18.94 5.80
N ILE A 210 -20.41 19.46 4.58
CA ILE A 210 -19.28 19.98 3.80
C ILE A 210 -18.78 21.28 4.42
N GLY A 211 -17.46 21.34 4.69
CA GLY A 211 -16.79 22.51 5.24
C GLY A 211 -17.18 22.88 6.68
N THR A 212 -18.07 22.14 7.32
CA THR A 212 -18.53 22.46 8.69
C THR A 212 -17.79 21.58 9.72
N LYS A 213 -16.89 22.19 10.51
CA LYS A 213 -16.34 21.54 11.70
C LYS A 213 -17.43 21.47 12.77
N LYS A 214 -18.04 20.29 12.94
CA LYS A 214 -18.87 20.00 14.13
C LYS A 214 -18.03 19.21 15.11
N GLU A 215 -18.11 19.52 16.38
CA GLU A 215 -17.52 18.72 17.44
C GLU A 215 -18.19 17.32 17.43
N GLY A 216 -17.37 16.28 17.37
CA GLY A 216 -17.81 14.89 17.42
C GLY A 216 -17.50 14.06 16.18
N PHE A 217 -17.57 12.73 16.35
CA PHE A 217 -17.27 11.73 15.33
C PHE A 217 -18.33 11.75 14.22
N GLY A 218 -17.92 12.00 12.96
CA GLY A 218 -18.79 11.74 11.80
C GLY A 218 -19.55 12.95 11.23
N GLY A 219 -19.19 14.16 11.62
CA GLY A 219 -19.91 15.37 11.19
C GLY A 219 -19.26 16.24 10.10
N PHE A 220 -18.07 15.88 9.60
CA PHE A 220 -17.29 16.76 8.73
C PHE A 220 -16.91 16.09 7.41
N VAL A 221 -17.14 16.78 6.30
CA VAL A 221 -16.65 16.41 4.97
C VAL A 221 -15.70 17.51 4.50
N PRO A 222 -14.41 17.23 4.30
CA PRO A 222 -13.44 18.21 3.85
C PRO A 222 -13.75 18.70 2.42
N ILE A 223 -13.39 19.95 2.15
CA ILE A 223 -13.28 20.46 0.77
C ILE A 223 -11.85 20.21 0.31
N ILE A 224 -11.71 19.66 -0.89
CA ILE A 224 -10.41 19.45 -1.51
C ILE A 224 -9.98 20.75 -2.17
N GLU A 225 -8.84 21.28 -1.73
CA GLU A 225 -8.19 22.46 -2.29
C GLU A 225 -6.84 22.07 -2.90
N ASP A 226 -5.78 21.98 -2.09
CA ASP A 226 -4.43 21.63 -2.55
C ASP A 226 -4.17 20.12 -2.55
N TYR A 227 -4.82 19.39 -1.64
CA TYR A 227 -4.68 17.93 -1.50
C TYR A 227 -5.97 17.32 -0.94
N CYS A 228 -6.14 16.03 -1.16
CA CYS A 228 -7.20 15.26 -0.52
C CYS A 228 -6.72 14.59 0.78
N TRP A 229 -7.65 14.28 1.68
CA TRP A 229 -7.36 13.44 2.83
C TRP A 229 -7.28 11.97 2.41
N THR A 230 -6.89 11.12 3.35
CA THR A 230 -6.71 9.68 3.08
C THR A 230 -7.93 9.07 2.36
N ILE A 231 -7.69 8.56 1.16
CA ILE A 231 -8.68 7.80 0.39
C ILE A 231 -8.97 6.50 1.14
N THR A 232 -10.25 6.22 1.36
CA THR A 232 -10.75 5.02 2.04
C THR A 232 -11.59 4.17 1.11
N THR A 233 -11.96 2.97 1.54
CA THR A 233 -12.74 2.01 0.74
C THR A 233 -14.18 2.43 0.45
N LYS A 234 -14.69 3.53 1.06
CA LYS A 234 -16.11 3.91 1.04
C LYS A 234 -16.35 5.34 0.52
N GLN A 235 -15.68 5.73 -0.58
CA GLN A 235 -15.63 7.13 -1.05
C GLN A 235 -17.02 7.76 -1.29
N MET A 236 -17.95 7.08 -1.95
CA MET A 236 -19.29 7.66 -2.23
C MET A 236 -20.20 7.69 -0.99
N ARG A 237 -19.99 6.81 -0.03
CA ARG A 237 -20.81 6.75 1.19
C ARG A 237 -20.27 7.62 2.32
N CYS A 238 -18.94 7.69 2.42
CA CYS A 238 -18.21 8.42 3.45
C CYS A 238 -16.97 9.03 2.79
N PRO A 239 -17.08 10.21 2.13
CA PRO A 239 -15.96 10.81 1.40
C PRO A 239 -14.95 11.45 2.35
N ASN A 240 -14.27 10.60 3.15
CA ASN A 240 -13.26 11.05 4.09
C ASN A 240 -12.11 11.78 3.41
N SER A 241 -11.85 11.46 2.13
CA SER A 241 -10.87 12.16 1.31
C SER A 241 -11.25 13.60 1.00
N GLY A 242 -12.52 13.93 1.10
CA GLY A 242 -13.10 15.22 0.77
C GLY A 242 -13.94 15.21 -0.51
N VAL A 243 -14.45 16.38 -0.85
CA VAL A 243 -15.25 16.66 -2.06
C VAL A 243 -14.64 17.81 -2.82
N ILE A 244 -14.83 17.83 -4.14
CA ILE A 244 -14.31 18.86 -5.04
C ILE A 244 -15.38 19.90 -5.28
N PRO A 245 -15.12 21.21 -5.07
CA PRO A 245 -16.03 22.29 -5.42
C PRO A 245 -16.07 22.46 -6.95
N ILE A 246 -17.26 22.55 -7.53
CA ILE A 246 -17.48 22.75 -8.97
C ILE A 246 -18.19 24.09 -9.29
N GLY A 247 -18.19 24.99 -8.33
CA GLY A 247 -18.87 26.30 -8.46
C GLY A 247 -20.32 26.29 -7.98
N GLN A 248 -20.89 27.49 -7.81
CA GLN A 248 -22.29 27.72 -7.41
C GLN A 248 -22.75 26.93 -6.16
N GLY A 249 -21.85 26.67 -5.23
CA GLY A 249 -22.14 25.87 -4.02
C GLY A 249 -22.36 24.38 -4.27
N GLN A 250 -22.01 23.88 -5.46
CA GLN A 250 -22.09 22.48 -5.81
C GLN A 250 -20.75 21.79 -5.57
N TYR A 251 -20.83 20.48 -5.28
CA TYR A 251 -19.69 19.64 -4.98
C TYR A 251 -19.83 18.28 -5.67
N ARG A 252 -18.69 17.66 -5.96
CA ARG A 252 -18.65 16.30 -6.47
C ARG A 252 -17.70 15.39 -5.67
N TYR A 253 -17.92 14.12 -5.73
CA TYR A 253 -16.99 13.11 -5.24
C TYR A 253 -15.79 12.96 -6.19
N LEU A 254 -14.67 12.45 -5.66
CA LEU A 254 -13.62 11.90 -6.51
C LEU A 254 -14.16 10.70 -7.30
N THR A 255 -13.78 10.59 -8.57
CA THR A 255 -14.09 9.41 -9.39
C THR A 255 -13.20 8.22 -9.02
N PRO A 256 -13.54 6.97 -9.42
CA PRO A 256 -12.63 5.85 -9.24
C PRO A 256 -11.27 6.07 -9.88
N LYS A 257 -11.22 6.65 -11.09
CA LYS A 257 -9.98 6.96 -11.80
C LYS A 257 -9.12 7.93 -11.00
N GLU A 258 -9.68 9.03 -10.54
CA GLU A 258 -8.98 10.02 -9.72
C GLU A 258 -8.41 9.39 -8.44
N THR A 259 -9.17 8.48 -7.79
CA THR A 259 -8.67 7.80 -6.59
C THR A 259 -7.48 6.86 -6.87
N TRP A 260 -7.41 6.26 -8.06
CA TRP A 260 -6.28 5.44 -8.48
C TRP A 260 -5.06 6.30 -8.84
N LEU A 261 -5.26 7.38 -9.59
CA LEU A 261 -4.20 8.33 -9.90
C LEU A 261 -3.59 8.92 -8.63
N LEU A 262 -4.42 9.25 -7.62
CA LEU A 262 -4.00 9.72 -6.30
C LEU A 262 -3.32 8.63 -5.43
N GLN A 263 -3.23 7.39 -5.88
CA GLN A 263 -2.37 6.35 -5.33
C GLN A 263 -1.10 6.14 -6.17
N GLY A 264 -0.93 6.91 -7.26
CA GLY A 264 0.24 6.84 -8.13
C GLY A 264 0.18 5.79 -9.23
N TYR A 265 -0.98 5.17 -9.47
CA TYR A 265 -1.18 4.31 -10.64
C TYR A 265 -1.34 5.15 -11.91
N SER A 266 -0.99 4.58 -13.05
CA SER A 266 -1.21 5.20 -14.36
C SER A 266 -2.68 5.09 -14.80
N GLU A 267 -3.07 5.89 -15.79
CA GLU A 267 -4.38 5.74 -16.44
C GLU A 267 -4.55 4.35 -17.06
N ALA A 268 -3.50 3.82 -17.68
CA ALA A 268 -3.53 2.49 -18.29
C ALA A 268 -3.77 1.38 -17.24
N ASP A 269 -3.20 1.49 -16.05
CA ASP A 269 -3.45 0.57 -14.94
C ASP A 269 -4.93 0.61 -14.50
N PHE A 270 -5.45 1.83 -14.35
CA PHE A 270 -6.86 2.01 -14.02
C PHE A 270 -7.78 1.42 -15.08
N GLU A 271 -7.53 1.71 -16.37
CA GLU A 271 -8.34 1.21 -17.47
C GLU A 271 -8.32 -0.32 -17.54
N ALA A 272 -7.14 -0.93 -17.34
CA ALA A 272 -7.03 -2.39 -17.30
C ALA A 272 -7.89 -2.99 -16.19
N ALA A 273 -7.84 -2.41 -14.98
CA ALA A 273 -8.65 -2.84 -13.84
C ALA A 273 -10.15 -2.57 -14.04
N ALA A 274 -10.52 -1.45 -14.68
CA ALA A 274 -11.91 -1.06 -14.92
C ALA A 274 -12.61 -1.99 -15.93
N ARG A 275 -11.87 -2.62 -16.84
CA ARG A 275 -12.44 -3.63 -17.78
C ARG A 275 -12.95 -4.88 -17.06
N VAL A 276 -12.39 -5.20 -15.87
CA VAL A 276 -12.65 -6.45 -15.15
C VAL A 276 -13.38 -6.26 -13.82
N ASN A 277 -13.53 -5.02 -13.36
CA ASN A 277 -14.15 -4.70 -12.07
C ASN A 277 -15.15 -3.56 -12.15
N LYS A 278 -16.17 -3.62 -11.27
CA LYS A 278 -17.17 -2.55 -11.11
C LYS A 278 -16.61 -1.40 -10.27
N LYS A 279 -17.19 -0.19 -10.43
CA LYS A 279 -16.86 1.05 -9.72
C LYS A 279 -16.63 0.87 -8.21
N THR A 280 -17.50 0.12 -7.52
CA THR A 280 -17.37 -0.10 -6.06
C THR A 280 -16.11 -0.87 -5.68
N ALA A 281 -15.68 -1.83 -6.52
CA ALA A 281 -14.45 -2.58 -6.30
C ALA A 281 -13.23 -1.68 -6.54
N LEU A 282 -13.27 -0.83 -7.58
CA LEU A 282 -12.17 0.11 -7.89
C LEU A 282 -11.93 1.10 -6.74
N TYR A 283 -12.98 1.66 -6.13
CA TYR A 283 -12.85 2.47 -4.91
C TYR A 283 -12.27 1.69 -3.73
N HIS A 284 -12.74 0.46 -3.54
CA HIS A 284 -12.24 -0.40 -2.46
C HIS A 284 -10.74 -0.67 -2.62
N GLN A 285 -10.30 -0.97 -3.83
CA GLN A 285 -8.92 -1.22 -4.18
C GLN A 285 -8.03 0.01 -3.95
N ALA A 286 -8.46 1.20 -4.43
CA ALA A 286 -7.74 2.44 -4.17
C ALA A 286 -7.59 2.73 -2.67
N GLY A 287 -8.65 2.51 -1.89
CA GLY A 287 -8.64 2.73 -0.44
C GLY A 287 -7.67 1.82 0.32
N ASN A 288 -7.53 0.56 -0.13
CA ASN A 288 -6.61 -0.41 0.45
C ASN A 288 -5.20 -0.36 -0.13
N SER A 289 -4.99 0.40 -1.21
CA SER A 289 -3.70 0.50 -1.87
C SER A 289 -2.71 1.35 -1.07
N ILE A 290 -1.44 1.14 -1.37
CA ILE A 290 -0.31 1.92 -0.85
C ILE A 290 0.16 2.83 -1.99
N PRO A 291 0.48 4.12 -1.75
CA PRO A 291 0.97 5.00 -2.80
C PRO A 291 2.25 4.47 -3.46
N VAL A 292 2.18 4.26 -4.77
CA VAL A 292 3.26 3.69 -5.59
C VAL A 292 4.58 4.47 -5.44
N PRO A 293 4.61 5.83 -5.45
CA PRO A 293 5.87 6.57 -5.37
C PRO A 293 6.63 6.38 -4.05
N ILE A 294 5.96 5.99 -2.96
CA ILE A 294 6.67 5.63 -1.72
C ILE A 294 7.51 4.36 -1.95
N PHE A 295 6.94 3.35 -2.62
CA PHE A 295 7.69 2.14 -2.97
C PHE A 295 8.79 2.42 -3.98
N GLU A 296 8.59 3.33 -4.94
CA GLU A 296 9.64 3.73 -5.88
C GLU A 296 10.86 4.28 -5.12
N SER A 297 10.65 5.16 -4.15
CA SER A 297 11.73 5.70 -3.32
C SER A 297 12.39 4.63 -2.44
N LEU A 298 11.61 3.76 -1.80
CA LEU A 298 12.13 2.65 -1.00
C LEU A 298 12.98 1.69 -1.84
N PHE A 299 12.51 1.31 -3.03
CA PHE A 299 13.24 0.41 -3.91
C PHE A 299 14.51 1.05 -4.47
N LYS A 300 14.51 2.34 -4.84
CA LYS A 300 15.74 3.04 -5.21
C LYS A 300 16.79 2.93 -4.10
N ALA A 301 16.42 3.26 -2.85
CA ALA A 301 17.34 3.19 -1.73
C ALA A 301 17.82 1.75 -1.44
N ILE A 302 16.97 0.74 -1.64
CA ILE A 302 17.35 -0.68 -1.51
C ILE A 302 18.33 -1.08 -2.61
N LEU A 303 18.07 -0.68 -3.86
CA LEU A 303 18.90 -1.01 -5.02
C LEU A 303 20.27 -0.37 -4.96
N ASP A 304 20.36 0.88 -4.51
CA ASP A 304 21.63 1.57 -4.32
C ASP A 304 22.51 0.88 -3.25
N ASN A 305 21.88 0.24 -2.26
CA ASN A 305 22.57 -0.54 -1.22
C ASN A 305 22.88 -1.99 -1.62
N LEU A 306 22.21 -2.51 -2.65
CA LEU A 306 22.49 -3.82 -3.24
C LEU A 306 23.67 -3.73 -4.23
N GLY A 307 24.75 -3.07 -3.96
CA GLY A 307 25.88 -2.81 -4.86
C GLY A 307 26.10 -3.85 -5.96
N GLU A 308 26.72 -3.46 -7.07
CA GLU A 308 26.97 -4.32 -8.25
C GLU A 308 27.54 -5.73 -7.95
N SER A 309 28.18 -5.90 -6.79
CA SER A 309 28.77 -7.17 -6.37
C SER A 309 27.72 -8.26 -6.04
N ASP A 310 26.57 -7.91 -5.49
CA ASP A 310 25.52 -8.87 -5.10
C ASP A 310 24.72 -9.35 -6.33
N LEU A 311 24.63 -8.51 -7.36
CA LEU A 311 23.99 -8.87 -8.64
C LEU A 311 24.90 -9.72 -9.55
N ILE A 312 26.22 -9.55 -9.45
CA ILE A 312 27.21 -10.29 -10.24
C ILE A 312 27.41 -11.72 -9.72
N GLN A 313 27.35 -11.96 -8.40
CA GLN A 313 27.48 -13.31 -7.85
C GLN A 313 26.36 -14.24 -8.32
N GLU A 314 25.13 -13.77 -8.49
CA GLU A 314 24.04 -14.58 -9.06
C GLU A 314 24.26 -14.92 -10.55
N GLN A 315 24.80 -13.98 -11.33
CA GLN A 315 25.10 -14.25 -12.75
C GLN A 315 26.20 -15.28 -12.94
N ILE A 316 27.22 -15.28 -12.09
CA ILE A 316 28.31 -16.28 -12.13
C ILE A 316 27.80 -17.66 -11.73
N GLN A 317 26.93 -17.78 -10.74
CA GLN A 317 26.37 -19.05 -10.29
C GLN A 317 25.39 -19.67 -11.31
N LEU A 318 24.66 -18.84 -12.08
CA LEU A 318 23.79 -19.28 -13.18
C LEU A 318 24.56 -19.68 -14.46
N SER A 319 25.81 -19.24 -14.62
CA SER A 319 26.67 -19.63 -15.75
C SER A 319 27.46 -20.90 -15.50
N LEU A 320 27.39 -21.44 -14.29
CA LEU A 320 28.12 -22.67 -13.88
C LEU A 320 27.18 -23.90 -13.72
N VAL A 321 25.90 -23.75 -14.07
CA VAL A 321 24.91 -24.84 -14.13
C VAL A 321 24.44 -24.98 -15.57
#